data_1384236a4646def07bcc254acf12c914
#
_entry.id   1384236a4646def07bcc254acf12c914
#
_cell.length_a   1.000
_cell.length_b   1.000
_cell.length_c   1.000
_cell.angle_alpha   90.00
_cell.angle_beta   90.00
_cell.angle_gamma   90.00
#
_symmetry.space_group_name_H-M   'P 1'
#
loop_
_entity.id
_entity.type
_entity.pdbx_description
1 polymer ?
#
loop_
_entity_poly.entity_id
_entity_poly.type
_entity_poly.pdbx_seq_one_letter_code
_entity_poly.pdbx_strand_id
1 'polypeptide(L)'
;GADFTYLTLTAQLAIVEKICRENPGPWTLLGSSMGAYLAALFAEDHPEVQKVVMIAPAFQFAQRRLLEMPGNMLAAWRKSGFIQVFHHAYQEERPLHIGIIEDAGQYDRRPLARQLPALLIHGLEDETVDYRLSIGYVAQHSQARLILLKGDHQLTGESHLETIWQQIQLFLNLGVD
;
A
#
# COMPACT_ATOMS: atom_id res chain seq x y z
N GLY A 1 -3.97 -16.99 -9.56
CA GLY A 1 -3.45 -15.70 -9.13
C GLY A 1 -2.30 -15.29 -10.04
N ALA A 2 -2.04 -13.99 -10.14
CA ALA A 2 -0.87 -13.51 -10.88
C ALA A 2 0.39 -14.13 -10.27
N ASP A 3 1.33 -14.54 -11.13
CA ASP A 3 2.61 -15.06 -10.68
C ASP A 3 3.35 -13.99 -9.87
N PHE A 4 3.64 -14.27 -8.60
CA PHE A 4 4.37 -13.36 -7.72
C PHE A 4 5.70 -12.91 -8.32
N THR A 5 6.35 -13.80 -9.06
CA THR A 5 7.64 -13.56 -9.70
C THR A 5 7.62 -12.33 -10.63
N TYR A 6 6.55 -12.12 -11.36
CA TYR A 6 6.36 -11.01 -12.29
C TYR A 6 5.31 -10.00 -11.83
N LEU A 7 5.20 -9.84 -10.51
CA LEU A 7 4.30 -8.88 -9.91
C LEU A 7 4.63 -7.45 -10.36
N THR A 8 3.60 -6.69 -10.73
CA THR A 8 3.70 -5.26 -11.02
C THR A 8 2.50 -4.52 -10.43
N LEU A 9 2.62 -3.21 -10.19
CA LEU A 9 1.50 -2.39 -9.74
C LEU A 9 0.42 -2.32 -10.83
N THR A 10 0.83 -2.19 -12.10
CA THR A 10 -0.09 -2.18 -13.25
C THR A 10 -0.95 -3.45 -13.30
N ALA A 11 -0.35 -4.64 -13.14
CA ALA A 11 -1.10 -5.88 -13.16
C ALA A 11 -2.09 -6.00 -12.00
N GLN A 12 -1.70 -5.51 -10.81
CA GLN A 12 -2.59 -5.50 -9.64
C GLN A 12 -3.73 -4.49 -9.78
N LEU A 13 -3.46 -3.28 -10.28
CA LEU A 13 -4.50 -2.29 -10.58
C LEU A 13 -5.52 -2.84 -11.60
N ALA A 14 -5.07 -3.57 -12.62
CA ALA A 14 -5.96 -4.22 -13.58
C ALA A 14 -6.86 -5.29 -12.94
N ILE A 15 -6.38 -5.98 -11.89
CA ILE A 15 -7.21 -6.92 -11.12
C ILE A 15 -8.27 -6.17 -10.32
N VAL A 16 -7.90 -5.08 -9.64
CA VAL A 16 -8.85 -4.24 -8.89
C VAL A 16 -9.90 -3.68 -9.85
N GLU A 17 -9.49 -3.15 -11.00
CA GLU A 17 -10.36 -2.65 -12.06
C GLU A 17 -11.38 -3.71 -12.51
N LYS A 18 -10.92 -4.94 -12.76
CA LYS A 18 -11.80 -6.04 -13.14
C LYS A 18 -12.84 -6.33 -12.06
N ILE A 19 -12.42 -6.41 -10.79
CA ILE A 19 -13.31 -6.68 -9.65
C ILE A 19 -14.36 -5.57 -9.52
N CYS A 20 -13.96 -4.31 -9.59
CA CYS A 20 -14.85 -3.17 -9.47
C CYS A 20 -15.86 -3.10 -10.63
N ARG A 21 -15.43 -3.42 -11.84
CA ARG A 21 -16.32 -3.47 -13.01
C ARG A 21 -17.36 -4.59 -12.91
N GLU A 22 -16.97 -5.76 -12.38
CA GLU A 22 -17.88 -6.89 -12.17
C GLU A 22 -18.86 -6.67 -11.00
N ASN A 23 -18.53 -5.74 -10.10
CA ASN A 23 -19.31 -5.44 -8.91
C ASN A 23 -19.47 -3.92 -8.77
N PRO A 24 -20.43 -3.26 -9.42
CA PRO A 24 -20.56 -1.82 -9.40
C PRO A 24 -20.69 -1.22 -8.00
N GLY A 25 -19.93 -0.11 -7.74
CA GLY A 25 -19.86 0.58 -6.45
C GLY A 25 -21.14 1.29 -6.02
N PRO A 26 -21.10 2.08 -4.95
CA PRO A 26 -19.89 2.77 -4.43
C PRO A 26 -18.93 1.86 -3.65
N TRP A 27 -17.64 2.20 -3.70
CA TRP A 27 -16.57 1.40 -3.11
C TRP A 27 -15.92 2.07 -1.91
N THR A 28 -15.58 1.26 -0.92
CA THR A 28 -14.55 1.54 0.07
C THR A 28 -13.40 0.57 -0.15
N LEU A 29 -12.21 1.07 -0.38
CA LEU A 29 -11.02 0.23 -0.53
C LEU A 29 -10.25 0.19 0.79
N LEU A 30 -9.81 -1.02 1.15
CA LEU A 30 -8.92 -1.23 2.29
C LEU A 30 -7.69 -1.97 1.80
N GLY A 31 -6.52 -1.47 2.16
CA GLY A 31 -5.25 -2.09 1.82
C GLY A 31 -4.20 -1.94 2.90
N SER A 32 -3.20 -2.81 2.86
CA SER A 32 -2.01 -2.74 3.70
C SER A 32 -0.77 -2.67 2.83
N SER A 33 0.24 -1.90 3.25
CA SER A 33 1.52 -1.75 2.57
C SER A 33 1.36 -1.41 1.08
N MET A 34 1.82 -2.24 0.17
CA MET A 34 1.62 -2.06 -1.28
C MET A 34 0.14 -2.02 -1.67
N GLY A 35 -0.71 -2.84 -1.03
CA GLY A 35 -2.16 -2.81 -1.25
C GLY A 35 -2.80 -1.49 -0.86
N ALA A 36 -2.29 -0.82 0.16
CA ALA A 36 -2.73 0.53 0.54
C ALA A 36 -2.31 1.58 -0.50
N TYR A 37 -1.10 1.48 -1.04
CA TYR A 37 -0.67 2.35 -2.14
C TYR A 37 -1.50 2.13 -3.41
N LEU A 38 -1.79 0.88 -3.75
CA LEU A 38 -2.68 0.55 -4.87
C LEU A 38 -4.09 1.11 -4.69
N ALA A 39 -4.64 1.05 -3.47
CA ALA A 39 -5.96 1.63 -3.17
C ALA A 39 -5.97 3.15 -3.38
N ALA A 40 -4.91 3.86 -2.98
CA ALA A 40 -4.77 5.29 -3.22
C ALA A 40 -4.65 5.61 -4.71
N LEU A 41 -3.79 4.90 -5.45
CA LEU A 41 -3.62 5.06 -6.90
C LEU A 41 -4.92 4.80 -7.66
N PHE A 42 -5.61 3.71 -7.33
CA PHE A 42 -6.87 3.35 -7.99
C PHE A 42 -7.95 4.42 -7.75
N ALA A 43 -8.01 4.96 -6.55
CA ALA A 43 -8.99 5.99 -6.19
C ALA A 43 -8.83 7.28 -7.01
N GLU A 44 -7.62 7.61 -7.50
CA GLU A 44 -7.42 8.84 -8.30
C GLU A 44 -8.26 8.87 -9.58
N ASP A 45 -8.44 7.71 -10.23
CA ASP A 45 -9.13 7.61 -11.52
C ASP A 45 -10.59 7.13 -11.40
N HIS A 46 -11.01 6.68 -10.20
CA HIS A 46 -12.27 5.99 -10.00
C HIS A 46 -13.18 6.75 -9.03
N PRO A 47 -14.03 7.66 -9.51
CA PRO A 47 -14.92 8.49 -8.66
C PRO A 47 -15.91 7.67 -7.83
N GLU A 48 -16.20 6.44 -8.21
CA GLU A 48 -17.02 5.48 -7.46
C GLU A 48 -16.33 5.00 -6.17
N VAL A 49 -15.02 5.15 -6.02
CA VAL A 49 -14.33 4.96 -4.74
C VAL A 49 -14.63 6.15 -3.84
N GLN A 50 -15.38 5.91 -2.77
CA GLN A 50 -15.86 6.94 -1.86
C GLN A 50 -15.00 7.11 -0.60
N LYS A 51 -14.31 6.05 -0.20
CA LYS A 51 -13.44 6.04 0.99
C LYS A 51 -12.24 5.12 0.76
N VAL A 52 -11.11 5.42 1.42
CA VAL A 52 -9.96 4.53 1.48
C VAL A 52 -9.50 4.33 2.92
N VAL A 53 -9.10 3.10 3.26
CA VAL A 53 -8.40 2.75 4.50
C VAL A 53 -7.05 2.20 4.14
N MET A 54 -5.99 2.78 4.68
CA MET A 54 -4.61 2.50 4.32
C MET A 54 -3.79 2.17 5.57
N ILE A 55 -3.31 0.94 5.66
CA ILE A 55 -2.43 0.50 6.76
C ILE A 55 -1.00 0.47 6.25
N ALA A 56 -0.11 1.23 6.87
CA ALA A 56 1.30 1.35 6.52
C ALA A 56 1.54 1.52 4.99
N PRO A 57 0.91 2.50 4.32
CA PRO A 57 0.91 2.61 2.86
C PRO A 57 2.32 2.78 2.30
N ALA A 58 2.71 1.90 1.37
CA ALA A 58 4.03 1.90 0.75
C ALA A 58 4.16 2.96 -0.36
N PHE A 59 3.85 4.23 -0.05
CA PHE A 59 4.00 5.34 -0.97
C PHE A 59 5.44 5.45 -1.50
N GLN A 60 5.60 5.89 -2.74
CA GLN A 60 6.91 6.06 -3.39
C GLN A 60 7.73 4.75 -3.39
N PHE A 61 7.07 3.62 -3.63
CA PHE A 61 7.63 2.29 -3.50
C PHE A 61 8.95 2.09 -4.26
N ALA A 62 9.00 2.42 -5.56
CA ALA A 62 10.19 2.23 -6.37
C ALA A 62 11.31 3.20 -5.97
N GLN A 63 10.98 4.47 -5.75
CA GLN A 63 11.95 5.49 -5.34
C GLN A 63 12.64 5.10 -4.03
N ARG A 64 11.88 4.68 -3.04
CA ARG A 64 12.40 4.26 -1.75
C ARG A 64 13.27 3.01 -1.88
N ARG A 65 12.79 1.99 -2.59
CA ARG A 65 13.58 0.76 -2.82
C ARG A 65 14.91 1.06 -3.48
N LEU A 66 14.95 1.98 -4.43
CA LEU A 66 16.20 2.38 -5.10
C LEU A 66 17.14 3.15 -4.16
N LEU A 67 16.63 3.92 -3.21
CA LEU A 67 17.43 4.69 -2.25
C LEU A 67 17.92 3.84 -1.08
N GLU A 68 17.11 2.92 -0.59
CA GLU A 68 17.38 2.10 0.60
C GLU A 68 18.23 0.85 0.29
N MET A 69 18.16 0.36 -0.95
CA MET A 69 18.89 -0.85 -1.35
C MET A 69 20.37 -0.57 -1.57
N PRO A 70 21.30 -1.35 -1.00
CA PRO A 70 22.73 -1.26 -1.29
C PRO A 70 22.99 -1.35 -2.81
N GLY A 71 23.87 -0.47 -3.32
CA GLY A 71 24.12 -0.36 -4.77
C GLY A 71 24.59 -1.66 -5.43
N ASN A 72 25.37 -2.49 -4.73
CA ASN A 72 25.79 -3.81 -5.19
C ASN A 72 24.60 -4.79 -5.32
N MET A 73 23.62 -4.73 -4.41
CA MET A 73 22.40 -5.53 -4.48
C MET A 73 21.53 -5.11 -5.66
N LEU A 74 21.35 -3.81 -5.85
CA LEU A 74 20.59 -3.29 -6.99
C LEU A 74 21.25 -3.64 -8.32
N ALA A 75 22.57 -3.54 -8.41
CA ALA A 75 23.32 -3.95 -9.60
C ALA A 75 23.19 -5.45 -9.89
N ALA A 76 23.26 -6.29 -8.86
CA ALA A 76 23.03 -7.72 -8.96
C ALA A 76 21.60 -8.05 -9.43
N TRP A 77 20.59 -7.38 -8.87
CA TRP A 77 19.19 -7.54 -9.28
C TRP A 77 18.99 -7.16 -10.75
N ARG A 78 19.53 -6.01 -11.18
CA ARG A 78 19.47 -5.60 -12.59
C ARG A 78 20.16 -6.58 -13.53
N LYS A 79 21.28 -7.16 -13.10
CA LYS A 79 22.04 -8.13 -13.91
C LYS A 79 21.35 -9.49 -14.02
N SER A 80 20.81 -10.01 -12.92
CA SER A 80 20.12 -11.30 -12.89
C SER A 80 18.66 -11.23 -13.33
N GLY A 81 18.04 -10.04 -13.25
CA GLY A 81 16.62 -9.82 -13.41
C GLY A 81 15.80 -10.17 -12.17
N PHE A 82 16.37 -10.89 -11.19
CA PHE A 82 15.62 -11.42 -10.04
C PHE A 82 16.35 -11.20 -8.71
N ILE A 83 15.54 -11.04 -7.67
CA ILE A 83 15.96 -11.08 -6.26
C ILE A 83 15.07 -12.05 -5.51
N GLN A 84 15.62 -12.72 -4.47
CA GLN A 84 14.80 -13.50 -3.55
C GLN A 84 14.21 -12.59 -2.49
N VAL A 85 12.92 -12.72 -2.26
CA VAL A 85 12.18 -11.99 -1.21
C VAL A 85 11.34 -12.96 -0.42
N PHE A 86 11.27 -12.77 0.89
CA PHE A 86 10.44 -13.59 1.75
C PHE A 86 8.96 -13.30 1.53
N HIS A 87 8.21 -14.33 1.17
CA HIS A 87 6.77 -14.22 0.92
C HIS A 87 5.98 -14.69 2.14
N HIS A 88 5.49 -13.75 2.94
CA HIS A 88 4.84 -14.03 4.22
C HIS A 88 3.68 -15.02 4.15
N ALA A 89 2.85 -14.96 3.12
CA ALA A 89 1.70 -15.87 3.01
C ALA A 89 2.10 -17.33 2.69
N TYR A 90 3.22 -17.54 2.01
CA TYR A 90 3.74 -18.87 1.71
C TYR A 90 4.85 -19.32 2.66
N GLN A 91 5.35 -18.41 3.52
CA GLN A 91 6.43 -18.66 4.48
C GLN A 91 7.70 -19.19 3.81
N GLU A 92 8.02 -18.68 2.62
CA GLU A 92 9.19 -19.10 1.83
C GLU A 92 9.78 -17.93 1.03
N GLU A 93 11.04 -18.06 0.62
CA GLU A 93 11.70 -17.17 -0.32
C GLU A 93 11.14 -17.41 -1.73
N ARG A 94 10.79 -16.32 -2.45
CA ARG A 94 10.33 -16.36 -3.83
C ARG A 94 11.06 -15.35 -4.70
N PRO A 95 11.34 -15.70 -5.95
CA PRO A 95 11.96 -14.75 -6.88
C PRO A 95 10.98 -13.62 -7.22
N LEU A 96 11.50 -12.39 -7.26
CA LEU A 96 10.80 -11.19 -7.70
C LEU A 96 11.59 -10.54 -8.82
N HIS A 97 10.93 -10.31 -9.95
CA HIS A 97 11.56 -9.70 -11.12
C HIS A 97 11.73 -8.20 -10.95
N ILE A 98 12.85 -7.63 -11.46
CA ILE A 98 13.19 -6.20 -11.38
C ILE A 98 12.11 -5.29 -12.02
N GLY A 99 11.33 -5.81 -12.94
CA GLY A 99 10.23 -5.11 -13.59
C GLY A 99 9.23 -4.45 -12.65
N ILE A 100 9.11 -4.93 -11.39
CA ILE A 100 8.27 -4.27 -10.38
C ILE A 100 8.76 -2.84 -10.08
N ILE A 101 10.08 -2.61 -10.05
CA ILE A 101 10.67 -1.30 -9.79
C ILE A 101 10.46 -0.36 -10.98
N GLU A 102 10.62 -0.87 -12.19
CA GLU A 102 10.42 -0.10 -13.42
C GLU A 102 8.96 0.31 -13.58
N ASP A 103 8.05 -0.64 -13.36
CA ASP A 103 6.62 -0.40 -13.39
C ASP A 103 6.16 0.56 -12.29
N ALA A 104 6.59 0.35 -11.04
CA ALA A 104 6.22 1.22 -9.92
C ALA A 104 6.73 2.66 -10.09
N GLY A 105 7.87 2.85 -10.76
CA GLY A 105 8.46 4.17 -10.99
C GLY A 105 7.56 5.13 -11.78
N GLN A 106 6.64 4.66 -12.61
CA GLN A 106 5.66 5.51 -13.28
C GLN A 106 4.60 6.04 -12.32
N TYR A 107 4.21 5.22 -11.33
CA TYR A 107 3.21 5.57 -10.31
C TYR A 107 3.79 6.49 -9.24
N ASP A 108 5.06 6.33 -8.86
CA ASP A 108 5.71 7.20 -7.87
C ASP A 108 5.81 8.66 -8.34
N ARG A 109 5.77 8.91 -9.64
CA ARG A 109 5.73 10.26 -10.22
C ARG A 109 4.32 10.83 -10.36
N ARG A 110 3.32 10.00 -10.15
CA ARG A 110 1.93 10.40 -10.27
C ARG A 110 1.47 11.09 -8.98
N PRO A 111 0.90 12.30 -9.04
CA PRO A 111 0.36 12.93 -7.85
C PRO A 111 -0.85 12.17 -7.33
N LEU A 112 -0.92 12.01 -6.01
CA LEU A 112 -2.13 11.61 -5.30
C LEU A 112 -2.78 12.92 -4.84
N ALA A 113 -3.78 13.41 -5.59
CA ALA A 113 -4.34 14.75 -5.39
C ALA A 113 -5.83 14.74 -5.03
N ARG A 114 -6.49 13.62 -5.26
CA ARG A 114 -7.93 13.52 -5.04
C ARG A 114 -8.29 13.63 -3.56
N GLN A 115 -9.15 14.61 -3.25
CA GLN A 115 -9.66 14.82 -1.90
C GLN A 115 -10.85 13.87 -1.66
N LEU A 116 -10.62 12.80 -0.91
CA LEU A 116 -11.66 11.86 -0.48
C LEU A 116 -11.43 11.47 0.98
N PRO A 117 -12.47 11.03 1.71
CA PRO A 117 -12.31 10.51 3.06
C PRO A 117 -11.30 9.36 3.09
N ALA A 118 -10.23 9.52 3.86
CA ALA A 118 -9.16 8.54 3.99
C ALA A 118 -8.79 8.32 5.46
N LEU A 119 -8.60 7.06 5.85
CA LEU A 119 -8.03 6.69 7.14
C LEU A 119 -6.69 6.04 6.91
N LEU A 120 -5.63 6.62 7.48
CA LEU A 120 -4.29 6.03 7.51
C LEU A 120 -3.99 5.55 8.92
N ILE A 121 -3.40 4.36 9.01
CA ILE A 121 -2.90 3.79 10.28
C ILE A 121 -1.45 3.35 10.05
N HIS A 122 -0.50 3.80 10.88
CA HIS A 122 0.92 3.53 10.63
C HIS A 122 1.66 3.28 11.94
N GLY A 123 2.63 2.34 11.92
CA GLY A 123 3.50 2.05 13.02
C GLY A 123 4.62 3.08 13.16
N LEU A 124 4.87 3.57 14.36
CA LEU A 124 5.99 4.50 14.65
C LEU A 124 7.36 3.84 14.54
N GLU A 125 7.41 2.52 14.69
CA GLU A 125 8.63 1.69 14.65
C GLU A 125 8.72 0.92 13.32
N ASP A 126 8.00 1.38 12.28
CA ASP A 126 8.02 0.78 10.95
C ASP A 126 9.37 1.04 10.25
N GLU A 127 10.19 -0.01 10.17
CA GLU A 127 11.51 0.01 9.49
C GLU A 127 11.41 -0.29 7.99
N THR A 128 10.21 -0.69 7.51
CA THR A 128 9.97 -1.00 6.09
C THR A 128 9.46 0.20 5.32
N VAL A 129 8.55 0.98 5.92
CA VAL A 129 7.96 2.16 5.31
C VAL A 129 7.97 3.31 6.32
N ASP A 130 8.68 4.39 6.01
CA ASP A 130 8.71 5.56 6.89
C ASP A 130 7.31 6.17 7.05
N TYR A 131 6.79 6.17 8.28
CA TYR A 131 5.49 6.73 8.62
C TYR A 131 5.35 8.24 8.28
N ARG A 132 6.47 8.95 8.09
CA ARG A 132 6.47 10.34 7.66
C ARG A 132 5.84 10.54 6.28
N LEU A 133 5.83 9.50 5.43
CA LEU A 133 5.10 9.51 4.16
C LEU A 133 3.59 9.63 4.39
N SER A 134 3.06 8.96 5.41
CA SER A 134 1.64 9.09 5.81
C SER A 134 1.34 10.48 6.37
N ILE A 135 2.26 11.09 7.13
CA ILE A 135 2.13 12.49 7.58
C ILE A 135 2.08 13.42 6.35
N GLY A 136 2.97 13.22 5.37
CA GLY A 136 3.00 14.00 4.14
C GLY A 136 1.71 13.90 3.32
N TYR A 137 1.14 12.71 3.26
CA TYR A 137 -0.16 12.49 2.60
C TYR A 137 -1.29 13.28 3.30
N VAL A 138 -1.42 13.14 4.62
CA VAL A 138 -2.49 13.82 5.39
C VAL A 138 -2.34 15.34 5.36
N ALA A 139 -1.11 15.85 5.32
CA ALA A 139 -0.87 17.29 5.20
C ALA A 139 -1.41 17.90 3.88
N GLN A 140 -1.61 17.08 2.85
CA GLN A 140 -2.12 17.51 1.54
C GLN A 140 -3.58 17.11 1.30
N HIS A 141 -4.19 16.32 2.20
CA HIS A 141 -5.54 15.79 2.04
C HIS A 141 -6.42 16.14 3.23
N SER A 142 -7.21 17.20 3.10
CA SER A 142 -8.02 17.77 4.19
C SER A 142 -9.05 16.82 4.79
N GLN A 143 -9.46 15.78 4.05
CA GLN A 143 -10.39 14.75 4.51
C GLN A 143 -9.70 13.49 5.03
N ALA A 144 -8.37 13.46 5.03
CA ALA A 144 -7.60 12.33 5.54
C ALA A 144 -7.36 12.45 7.05
N ARG A 145 -7.34 11.30 7.72
CA ARG A 145 -7.00 11.14 9.14
C ARG A 145 -5.83 10.18 9.28
N LEU A 146 -4.91 10.45 10.19
CA LEU A 146 -3.78 9.58 10.49
C LEU A 146 -3.82 9.15 11.95
N ILE A 147 -3.61 7.86 12.17
CA ILE A 147 -3.42 7.26 13.48
C ILE A 147 -2.03 6.64 13.49
N LEU A 148 -1.20 7.08 14.43
CA LEU A 148 0.13 6.52 14.66
C LEU A 148 0.06 5.60 15.89
N LEU A 149 0.49 4.36 15.71
CA LEU A 149 0.55 3.35 16.77
C LEU A 149 2.00 3.03 17.09
N LYS A 150 2.29 2.72 18.35
CA LYS A 150 3.59 2.15 18.68
C LYS A 150 3.62 0.72 18.14
N GLY A 151 4.45 0.44 17.14
CA GLY A 151 4.55 -0.87 16.51
C GLY A 151 5.31 -0.82 15.19
N ASP A 152 5.58 -2.00 14.67
CA ASP A 152 6.31 -2.26 13.43
C ASP A 152 5.42 -2.12 12.16
N HIS A 153 5.97 -2.53 11.01
CA HIS A 153 5.26 -2.53 9.73
C HIS A 153 4.02 -3.43 9.71
N GLN A 154 4.05 -4.54 10.43
CA GLN A 154 3.03 -5.57 10.34
C GLN A 154 1.78 -5.23 11.17
N LEU A 155 1.95 -4.57 12.32
CA LEU A 155 0.87 -4.22 13.26
C LEU A 155 -0.06 -5.41 13.58
N THR A 156 0.52 -6.62 13.73
CA THR A 156 -0.24 -7.88 13.90
C THR A 156 -0.47 -8.30 15.35
N GLY A 157 0.02 -7.53 16.31
CA GLY A 157 -0.28 -7.77 17.73
C GLY A 157 -1.79 -7.65 17.99
N GLU A 158 -2.32 -8.44 18.91
CA GLU A 158 -3.76 -8.48 19.24
C GLU A 158 -4.32 -7.07 19.55
N SER A 159 -3.63 -6.31 20.39
CA SER A 159 -4.02 -4.93 20.71
C SER A 159 -3.97 -3.98 19.50
N HIS A 160 -3.05 -4.22 18.53
CA HIS A 160 -3.02 -3.47 17.29
C HIS A 160 -4.24 -3.78 16.43
N LEU A 161 -4.55 -5.07 16.26
CA LEU A 161 -5.70 -5.51 15.46
C LEU A 161 -7.02 -5.00 16.03
N GLU A 162 -7.19 -5.03 17.35
CA GLU A 162 -8.35 -4.45 18.02
C GLU A 162 -8.47 -2.95 17.76
N THR A 163 -7.37 -2.21 17.95
CA THR A 163 -7.34 -0.76 17.70
C THR A 163 -7.64 -0.44 16.24
N ILE A 164 -6.97 -1.13 15.30
CA ILE A 164 -7.19 -0.96 13.86
C ILE A 164 -8.66 -1.19 13.52
N TRP A 165 -9.25 -2.28 14.01
CA TRP A 165 -10.64 -2.62 13.74
C TRP A 165 -11.60 -1.56 14.28
N GLN A 166 -11.42 -1.13 15.53
CA GLN A 166 -12.23 -0.05 16.13
C GLN A 166 -12.17 1.24 15.31
N GLN A 167 -10.97 1.63 14.86
CA GLN A 167 -10.81 2.85 14.06
C GLN A 167 -11.45 2.73 12.68
N ILE A 168 -11.40 1.55 12.06
CA ILE A 168 -12.08 1.27 10.80
C ILE A 168 -13.59 1.35 10.99
N GLN A 169 -14.14 0.73 12.04
CA GLN A 169 -15.58 0.79 12.33
C GLN A 169 -16.06 2.24 12.52
N LEU A 170 -15.33 3.04 13.29
CA LEU A 170 -15.65 4.46 13.50
C LEU A 170 -15.59 5.26 12.19
N PHE A 171 -14.57 5.02 11.38
CA PHE A 171 -14.40 5.72 10.09
C PHE A 171 -15.47 5.35 9.07
N LEU A 172 -15.91 4.11 9.05
CA LEU A 172 -16.93 3.62 8.14
C LEU A 172 -18.36 3.85 8.64
N ASN A 173 -18.53 4.30 9.90
CA ASN A 173 -19.81 4.37 10.60
C ASN A 173 -20.53 3.01 10.67
N LEU A 174 -19.76 1.94 10.86
CA LEU A 174 -20.31 0.61 11.15
C LEU A 174 -20.77 0.64 12.60
N GLY A 175 -22.06 0.35 12.87
CA GLY A 175 -22.57 0.29 14.23
C GLY A 175 -21.70 -0.63 15.09
N VAL A 176 -21.36 -0.18 16.28
CA VAL A 176 -20.73 -1.04 17.30
C VAL A 176 -21.90 -1.70 18.00
N ASP A 177 -22.19 -2.96 17.61
CA ASP A 177 -23.14 -3.81 18.35
C ASP A 177 -22.50 -4.34 19.63
#